data_75194b735c245f5b009d00256802c073
#
_entry.id   75194b735c245f5b009d00256802c073
#
_cell.length_a   1.000
_cell.length_b   1.000
_cell.length_c   1.000
_cell.angle_alpha   90.00
_cell.angle_beta   90.00
_cell.angle_gamma   90.00
#
_symmetry.space_group_name_H-M   'P 1'
#
loop_
_entity.id
_entity.type
_entity.pdbx_description
1 polymer ?
#
loop_
_entity_poly.entity_id
_entity_poly.type
_entity_poly.pdbx_seq_one_letter_code
_entity_poly.pdbx_strand_id
1 'polypeptide(L)'
;MTDFYPHVYLSPHLDDAVLSCGGLIHQQGVAGQRPLVITLFAGHPPAEELSAFVQSLHARWGDPVNVVATRRAEDQAALAVLGADYLRLDYPDCIYRGRGHTGELYYTSSEALFGPVHPADAGLPAELATTLTELIPPGDGVTLYAPLTVGNHVDHRLTLSLIHI
;
A
#
# COMPACT_ATOMS: atom_id res chain seq x y z
N MET A 1 -20.25 -12.89 -10.37
CA MET A 1 -19.69 -12.00 -11.39
C MET A 1 -18.65 -11.14 -10.68
N THR A 2 -17.40 -11.25 -11.04
CA THR A 2 -16.37 -10.30 -10.55
C THR A 2 -16.64 -8.97 -11.25
N ASP A 3 -16.77 -7.89 -10.47
CA ASP A 3 -16.93 -6.54 -11.01
C ASP A 3 -15.73 -6.21 -11.90
N PHE A 4 -15.98 -5.61 -13.06
CA PHE A 4 -14.92 -5.17 -13.96
C PHE A 4 -14.50 -3.74 -13.60
N TYR A 5 -13.21 -3.53 -13.38
CA TYR A 5 -12.62 -2.24 -13.08
C TYR A 5 -11.67 -1.81 -14.21
N PRO A 6 -12.03 -0.83 -15.03
CA PRO A 6 -11.17 -0.36 -16.13
C PRO A 6 -9.94 0.41 -15.64
N HIS A 7 -9.97 0.92 -14.40
CA HIS A 7 -8.89 1.67 -13.78
C HIS A 7 -8.57 1.10 -12.41
N VAL A 8 -7.36 0.58 -12.24
CA VAL A 8 -6.87 -0.02 -10.99
C VAL A 8 -5.61 0.73 -10.53
N TYR A 9 -5.65 1.26 -9.32
CA TYR A 9 -4.55 2.00 -8.71
C TYR A 9 -3.87 1.14 -7.64
N LEU A 10 -2.58 0.87 -7.81
CA LEU A 10 -1.77 0.24 -6.78
C LEU A 10 -1.25 1.33 -5.82
N SER A 11 -1.79 1.35 -4.62
CA SER A 11 -1.37 2.25 -3.54
C SER A 11 -0.43 1.49 -2.61
N PRO A 12 0.84 1.90 -2.45
CA PRO A 12 1.69 1.28 -1.44
C PRO A 12 1.07 1.34 -0.05
N HIS A 13 0.71 2.52 0.42
CA HIS A 13 0.09 2.74 1.72
C HIS A 13 -1.29 3.38 1.61
N LEU A 14 -1.97 3.47 2.74
CA LEU A 14 -3.20 4.24 2.91
C LEU A 14 -2.88 5.72 2.64
N ASP A 15 -3.63 6.37 1.74
CA ASP A 15 -3.49 7.76 1.27
C ASP A 15 -2.65 8.00 -0.01
N ASP A 16 -1.67 7.17 -0.38
CA ASP A 16 -0.77 7.43 -1.52
C ASP A 16 -1.51 7.71 -2.83
N ALA A 17 -2.48 6.87 -3.20
CA ALA A 17 -3.27 7.05 -4.41
C ALA A 17 -4.16 8.31 -4.33
N VAL A 18 -4.73 8.58 -3.17
CA VAL A 18 -5.57 9.76 -2.93
C VAL A 18 -4.76 11.06 -3.10
N LEU A 19 -3.58 11.12 -2.49
CA LEU A 19 -2.70 12.29 -2.55
C LEU A 19 -2.10 12.51 -3.95
N SER A 20 -1.74 11.41 -4.63
CA SER A 20 -1.05 11.48 -5.92
C SER A 20 -1.99 11.58 -7.12
N CYS A 21 -3.11 10.89 -7.08
CA CYS A 21 -4.02 10.70 -8.22
C CYS A 21 -5.48 11.07 -7.92
N GLY A 22 -5.81 11.63 -6.75
CA GLY A 22 -7.20 11.87 -6.33
C GLY A 22 -8.03 12.65 -7.35
N GLY A 23 -7.46 13.65 -8.01
CA GLY A 23 -8.15 14.39 -9.06
C GLY A 23 -8.54 13.53 -10.27
N LEU A 24 -7.64 12.62 -10.70
CA LEU A 24 -7.92 11.68 -11.80
C LEU A 24 -8.94 10.62 -11.37
N ILE A 25 -8.79 10.05 -10.18
CA ILE A 25 -9.72 9.09 -9.60
C ILE A 25 -11.13 9.68 -9.54
N HIS A 26 -11.25 10.93 -9.05
CA HIS A 26 -12.53 11.62 -8.99
C HIS A 26 -13.16 11.84 -10.37
N GLN A 27 -12.37 12.27 -11.36
CA GLN A 27 -12.87 12.43 -12.73
C GLN A 27 -13.41 11.12 -13.29
N GLN A 28 -12.72 10.02 -13.09
CA GLN A 28 -13.16 8.69 -13.49
C GLN A 28 -14.44 8.25 -12.77
N GLY A 29 -14.51 8.50 -11.44
CA GLY A 29 -15.70 8.23 -10.63
C GLY A 29 -16.92 8.97 -11.13
N VAL A 30 -16.81 10.28 -11.39
CA VAL A 30 -17.89 11.11 -11.96
C VAL A 30 -18.29 10.64 -13.35
N ALA A 31 -17.34 10.14 -14.14
CA ALA A 31 -17.61 9.56 -15.46
C ALA A 31 -18.25 8.16 -15.39
N GLY A 32 -18.51 7.61 -14.20
CA GLY A 32 -19.10 6.29 -14.00
C GLY A 32 -18.17 5.12 -14.29
N GLN A 33 -16.84 5.35 -14.33
CA GLN A 33 -15.84 4.33 -14.67
C GLN A 33 -15.42 3.45 -13.50
N ARG A 34 -15.93 3.71 -12.29
CA ARG A 34 -15.67 2.92 -11.06
C ARG A 34 -14.18 2.57 -10.90
N PRO A 35 -13.29 3.53 -10.56
CA PRO A 35 -11.90 3.21 -10.28
C PRO A 35 -11.77 2.35 -9.01
N LEU A 36 -10.83 1.40 -9.02
CA LEU A 36 -10.49 0.56 -7.86
C LEU A 36 -9.12 0.98 -7.32
N VAL A 37 -9.02 1.22 -6.02
CA VAL A 37 -7.74 1.42 -5.34
C VAL A 37 -7.40 0.17 -4.53
N ILE A 38 -6.25 -0.44 -4.79
CA ILE A 38 -5.73 -1.58 -4.04
C ILE A 38 -4.55 -1.11 -3.20
N THR A 39 -4.75 -1.02 -1.88
CA THR A 39 -3.67 -0.69 -0.95
C THR A 39 -2.94 -1.96 -0.52
N LEU A 40 -1.64 -2.03 -0.80
CA LEU A 40 -0.85 -3.23 -0.63
C LEU A 40 -0.41 -3.43 0.83
N PHE A 41 0.21 -2.42 1.43
CA PHE A 41 0.77 -2.49 2.77
C PHE A 41 -0.15 -1.83 3.79
N ALA A 42 -1.36 -2.39 3.93
CA ALA A 42 -2.39 -1.90 4.83
C ALA A 42 -2.58 -2.80 6.07
N GLY A 43 -1.70 -3.79 6.28
CA GLY A 43 -1.77 -4.75 7.37
C GLY A 43 -1.64 -4.10 8.75
N HIS A 44 -2.24 -4.74 9.75
CA HIS A 44 -2.09 -4.30 11.14
C HIS A 44 -0.67 -4.54 11.65
N PRO A 45 -0.18 -3.70 12.60
CA PRO A 45 1.08 -3.98 13.25
C PRO A 45 1.01 -5.33 13.99
N PRO A 46 2.13 -6.03 14.14
CA PRO A 46 2.18 -7.26 14.91
C PRO A 46 1.76 -7.00 16.37
N ALA A 47 1.25 -8.03 17.05
CA ALA A 47 0.84 -7.92 18.47
C ALA A 47 2.03 -7.71 19.43
N GLU A 48 3.25 -7.80 18.93
CA GLU A 48 4.48 -7.63 19.67
C GLU A 48 4.80 -6.17 19.96
N GLU A 49 5.71 -5.92 20.89
CA GLU A 49 6.14 -4.58 21.23
C GLU A 49 6.75 -3.84 20.04
N LEU A 50 6.24 -2.64 19.77
CA LEU A 50 6.72 -1.79 18.69
C LEU A 50 8.09 -1.18 19.02
N SER A 51 8.99 -1.10 18.05
CA SER A 51 10.28 -0.42 18.22
C SER A 51 10.10 1.07 18.56
N ALA A 52 11.09 1.67 19.18
CA ALA A 52 11.08 3.11 19.49
C ALA A 52 10.91 3.97 18.21
N PHE A 53 11.46 3.52 17.08
CA PHE A 53 11.29 4.18 15.79
C PHE A 53 9.81 4.17 15.35
N VAL A 54 9.17 3.00 15.37
CA VAL A 54 7.74 2.86 15.02
C VAL A 54 6.86 3.67 15.97
N GLN A 55 7.13 3.62 17.29
CA GLN A 55 6.40 4.44 18.26
C GLN A 55 6.51 5.94 17.95
N SER A 56 7.69 6.41 17.52
CA SER A 56 7.87 7.82 17.13
C SER A 56 7.06 8.19 15.89
N LEU A 57 6.93 7.28 14.92
CA LEU A 57 6.09 7.49 13.73
C LEU A 57 4.60 7.52 14.10
N HIS A 58 4.14 6.58 14.93
CA HIS A 58 2.76 6.55 15.41
C HIS A 58 2.37 7.83 16.16
N ALA A 59 3.27 8.33 17.02
CA ALA A 59 3.05 9.60 17.71
C ALA A 59 2.93 10.79 16.75
N ARG A 60 3.68 10.80 15.65
CA ARG A 60 3.60 11.84 14.60
C ARG A 60 2.30 11.74 13.80
N TRP A 61 1.73 10.55 13.63
CA TRP A 61 0.47 10.33 12.92
C TRP A 61 -0.77 10.56 13.81
N GLY A 62 -0.58 10.94 15.08
CA GLY A 62 -1.64 11.44 15.94
C GLY A 62 -2.46 10.38 16.69
N ASP A 63 -2.25 9.09 16.44
CA ASP A 63 -2.90 7.99 17.16
C ASP A 63 -1.87 6.89 17.49
N PRO A 64 -1.27 6.93 18.68
CA PRO A 64 -0.23 5.97 19.03
C PRO A 64 -0.75 4.53 19.24
N VAL A 65 -2.05 4.34 19.39
CA VAL A 65 -2.65 3.04 19.76
C VAL A 65 -3.33 2.37 18.56
N ASN A 66 -4.13 3.13 17.81
CA ASN A 66 -4.97 2.58 16.74
C ASN A 66 -4.61 3.13 15.34
N VAL A 67 -3.35 3.51 15.15
CA VAL A 67 -2.91 4.24 13.96
C VAL A 67 -3.37 3.63 12.64
N VAL A 68 -3.28 2.32 12.47
CA VAL A 68 -3.69 1.66 11.23
C VAL A 68 -5.21 1.69 11.06
N ALA A 69 -5.97 1.47 12.14
CA ALA A 69 -7.42 1.53 12.08
C ALA A 69 -7.91 2.95 11.74
N THR A 70 -7.31 3.98 12.35
CA THR A 70 -7.59 5.38 12.06
C THR A 70 -7.27 5.73 10.61
N ARG A 71 -6.08 5.40 10.12
CA ARG A 71 -5.68 5.63 8.72
C ARG A 71 -6.57 4.87 7.72
N ARG A 72 -6.99 3.63 8.04
CA ARG A 72 -7.93 2.88 7.21
C ARG A 72 -9.30 3.59 7.12
N ALA A 73 -9.77 4.20 8.22
CA ALA A 73 -11.02 4.95 8.21
C ALA A 73 -10.91 6.25 7.41
N GLU A 74 -9.80 6.98 7.54
CA GLU A 74 -9.52 8.21 6.77
C GLU A 74 -9.43 7.91 5.27
N ASP A 75 -8.65 6.89 4.88
CA ASP A 75 -8.52 6.44 3.49
C ASP A 75 -9.87 6.03 2.89
N GLN A 76 -10.68 5.28 3.65
CA GLN A 76 -12.04 4.90 3.21
C GLN A 76 -12.92 6.12 2.98
N ALA A 77 -12.88 7.08 3.89
CA ALA A 77 -13.66 8.32 3.77
C ALA A 77 -13.22 9.13 2.54
N ALA A 78 -11.91 9.22 2.31
CA ALA A 78 -11.34 9.92 1.16
C ALA A 78 -11.74 9.24 -0.17
N LEU A 79 -11.61 7.91 -0.27
CA LEU A 79 -11.99 7.15 -1.46
C LEU A 79 -13.50 7.22 -1.76
N ALA A 80 -14.34 7.25 -0.71
CA ALA A 80 -15.78 7.46 -0.87
C ALA A 80 -16.10 8.84 -1.49
N VAL A 81 -15.40 9.89 -1.07
CA VAL A 81 -15.52 11.24 -1.69
C VAL A 81 -15.10 11.24 -3.15
N LEU A 82 -14.07 10.45 -3.50
CA LEU A 82 -13.58 10.34 -4.87
C LEU A 82 -14.46 9.45 -5.77
N GLY A 83 -15.40 8.71 -5.19
CA GLY A 83 -16.24 7.76 -5.93
C GLY A 83 -15.50 6.51 -6.38
N ALA A 84 -14.49 6.09 -5.62
CA ALA A 84 -13.67 4.91 -5.87
C ALA A 84 -14.08 3.74 -4.99
N ASP A 85 -14.02 2.54 -5.55
CA ASP A 85 -14.02 1.30 -4.77
C ASP A 85 -12.61 1.04 -4.21
N TYR A 86 -12.50 0.26 -3.14
CA TYR A 86 -11.21 -0.05 -2.56
C TYR A 86 -11.09 -1.51 -2.11
N LEU A 87 -9.86 -1.98 -2.11
CA LEU A 87 -9.45 -3.26 -1.55
C LEU A 87 -8.13 -3.06 -0.79
N ARG A 88 -7.98 -3.75 0.34
CA ARG A 88 -6.76 -3.69 1.15
C ARG A 88 -6.19 -5.07 1.31
N LEU A 89 -4.89 -5.19 1.02
CA LEU A 89 -4.14 -6.38 1.36
C LEU A 89 -3.60 -6.24 2.77
N ASP A 90 -3.44 -7.36 3.47
CA ASP A 90 -2.98 -7.36 4.86
C ASP A 90 -1.45 -7.53 4.98
N TYR A 91 -0.70 -7.14 3.93
CA TYR A 91 0.76 -7.08 4.05
C TYR A 91 1.16 -5.94 4.99
N PRO A 92 2.10 -6.18 5.92
CA PRO A 92 2.53 -5.16 6.84
C PRO A 92 3.35 -4.08 6.14
N ASP A 93 3.18 -2.81 6.54
CA ASP A 93 4.09 -1.72 6.20
C ASP A 93 5.53 -2.11 6.57
N CYS A 94 6.51 -1.62 5.80
CA CYS A 94 7.92 -1.97 5.99
C CYS A 94 8.40 -1.76 7.43
N ILE A 95 7.90 -0.77 8.14
CA ILE A 95 8.26 -0.49 9.53
C ILE A 95 7.90 -1.61 10.51
N TYR A 96 7.00 -2.51 10.12
CA TYR A 96 6.60 -3.69 10.92
C TYR A 96 7.26 -4.98 10.44
N ARG A 97 7.96 -4.98 9.29
CA ARG A 97 8.55 -6.20 8.73
C ARG A 97 9.84 -6.60 9.43
N GLY A 98 9.97 -7.90 9.63
CA GLY A 98 11.13 -8.50 10.28
C GLY A 98 10.75 -9.51 11.35
N ARG A 99 11.63 -9.67 12.33
CA ARG A 99 11.53 -10.56 13.48
C ARG A 99 11.52 -12.07 13.19
N GLY A 100 11.37 -12.56 12.01
CA GLY A 100 11.47 -13.96 11.68
C GLY A 100 12.47 -14.75 12.55
N HIS A 101 13.35 -15.52 11.98
CA HIS A 101 14.38 -16.25 12.74
C HIS A 101 15.47 -15.37 13.39
N THR A 102 15.64 -14.13 12.91
CA THR A 102 16.67 -13.19 13.44
C THR A 102 16.19 -12.35 14.61
N GLY A 103 14.87 -12.25 14.84
CA GLY A 103 14.30 -11.38 15.88
C GLY A 103 14.45 -9.88 15.62
N GLU A 104 14.93 -9.47 14.44
CA GLU A 104 15.21 -8.07 14.10
C GLU A 104 14.19 -7.52 13.11
N LEU A 105 13.87 -6.22 13.23
CA LEU A 105 13.12 -5.47 12.24
C LEU A 105 14.06 -5.05 11.10
N TYR A 106 13.54 -5.04 9.86
CA TYR A 106 14.36 -4.72 8.67
C TYR A 106 14.58 -3.22 8.49
N TYR A 107 13.61 -2.40 8.88
CA TYR A 107 13.61 -0.96 8.62
C TYR A 107 13.38 -0.18 9.93
N THR A 108 14.46 0.21 10.58
CA THR A 108 14.42 0.80 11.92
C THR A 108 14.85 2.26 11.98
N SER A 109 15.01 2.90 10.82
CA SER A 109 15.36 4.32 10.72
C SER A 109 14.83 4.93 9.43
N SER A 110 14.80 6.26 9.34
CA SER A 110 14.43 6.96 8.11
C SER A 110 15.37 6.61 6.95
N GLU A 111 16.67 6.47 7.21
CA GLU A 111 17.63 6.07 6.18
C GLU A 111 17.33 4.68 5.62
N ALA A 112 16.89 3.75 6.48
CA ALA A 112 16.51 2.41 6.05
C ALA A 112 15.23 2.42 5.19
N LEU A 113 14.26 3.29 5.48
CA LEU A 113 13.02 3.42 4.70
C LEU A 113 13.28 3.86 3.25
N PHE A 114 14.29 4.71 3.04
CA PHE A 114 14.66 5.26 1.74
C PHE A 114 15.94 4.64 1.16
N GLY A 115 16.45 3.62 1.82
CA GLY A 115 17.64 2.85 1.46
C GLY A 115 17.34 1.68 0.50
N PRO A 116 18.27 0.73 0.39
CA PRO A 116 18.05 -0.49 -0.39
C PRO A 116 16.94 -1.36 0.24
N VAL A 117 16.21 -2.08 -0.60
CA VAL A 117 15.26 -3.10 -0.14
C VAL A 117 16.04 -4.19 0.61
N HIS A 118 15.56 -4.57 1.79
CA HIS A 118 16.20 -5.61 2.60
C HIS A 118 16.17 -6.96 1.87
N PRO A 119 17.26 -7.76 1.90
CA PRO A 119 17.30 -9.05 1.19
C PRO A 119 16.17 -10.01 1.55
N ALA A 120 15.68 -9.98 2.78
CA ALA A 120 14.55 -10.82 3.21
C ALA A 120 13.22 -10.46 2.52
N ASP A 121 13.08 -9.25 1.99
CA ASP A 121 11.92 -8.81 1.22
C ASP A 121 12.05 -9.12 -0.30
N ALA A 122 13.15 -9.75 -0.73
CA ALA A 122 13.38 -10.03 -2.16
C ALA A 122 12.29 -10.90 -2.81
N GLY A 123 11.63 -11.76 -2.04
CA GLY A 123 10.53 -12.61 -2.51
C GLY A 123 9.16 -11.93 -2.53
N LEU A 124 9.00 -10.85 -1.80
CA LEU A 124 7.70 -10.18 -1.60
C LEU A 124 7.06 -9.66 -2.90
N PRO A 125 7.80 -9.13 -3.90
CA PRO A 125 7.18 -8.76 -5.16
C PRO A 125 6.52 -9.91 -5.90
N ALA A 126 7.14 -11.09 -5.92
CA ALA A 126 6.56 -12.26 -6.60
C ALA A 126 5.27 -12.76 -5.88
N GLU A 127 5.26 -12.73 -4.56
CA GLU A 127 4.10 -13.07 -3.75
C GLU A 127 2.95 -12.09 -4.01
N LEU A 128 3.22 -10.79 -3.96
CA LEU A 128 2.25 -9.72 -4.26
C LEU A 128 1.72 -9.84 -5.69
N ALA A 129 2.57 -10.10 -6.67
CA ALA A 129 2.16 -10.28 -8.07
C ALA A 129 1.19 -11.45 -8.23
N THR A 130 1.43 -12.57 -7.54
CA THR A 130 0.52 -13.72 -7.51
C THR A 130 -0.83 -13.31 -6.96
N THR A 131 -0.86 -12.66 -5.80
CA THR A 131 -2.09 -12.16 -5.16
C THR A 131 -2.86 -11.21 -6.08
N LEU A 132 -2.16 -10.26 -6.71
CA LEU A 132 -2.79 -9.31 -7.63
C LEU A 132 -3.36 -9.97 -8.88
N THR A 133 -2.69 -10.99 -9.43
CA THR A 133 -3.18 -11.73 -10.59
C THR A 133 -4.50 -12.47 -10.30
N GLU A 134 -4.68 -12.92 -9.07
CA GLU A 134 -5.94 -13.55 -8.63
C GLU A 134 -7.08 -12.52 -8.47
N LEU A 135 -6.73 -11.30 -8.04
CA LEU A 135 -7.69 -10.22 -7.77
C LEU A 135 -8.06 -9.43 -9.02
N ILE A 136 -7.11 -9.26 -9.94
CA ILE A 136 -7.26 -8.54 -11.20
C ILE A 136 -7.08 -9.56 -12.33
N PRO A 137 -8.14 -10.22 -12.78
CA PRO A 137 -8.01 -11.16 -13.88
C PRO A 137 -7.38 -10.48 -15.11
N PRO A 138 -6.42 -11.15 -15.78
CA PRO A 138 -5.85 -10.62 -16.99
C PRO A 138 -6.93 -10.43 -18.05
N GLY A 139 -6.98 -9.26 -18.67
CA GLY A 139 -7.98 -8.95 -19.69
C GLY A 139 -7.69 -7.63 -20.38
N ASP A 140 -8.21 -7.49 -21.57
CA ASP A 140 -8.13 -6.25 -22.32
C ASP A 140 -9.00 -5.16 -21.66
N GLY A 141 -8.49 -3.95 -21.59
CA GLY A 141 -9.24 -2.78 -21.14
C GLY A 141 -9.00 -2.38 -19.68
N VAL A 142 -8.09 -3.04 -18.95
CA VAL A 142 -7.66 -2.59 -17.63
C VAL A 142 -6.42 -1.70 -17.76
N THR A 143 -6.49 -0.50 -17.17
CA THR A 143 -5.32 0.38 -16.99
C THR A 143 -4.85 0.30 -15.55
N LEU A 144 -3.61 -0.15 -15.36
CA LEU A 144 -2.97 -0.24 -14.04
C LEU A 144 -2.12 1.01 -13.79
N TYR A 145 -2.35 1.66 -12.65
CA TYR A 145 -1.59 2.80 -12.18
C TYR A 145 -0.68 2.37 -11.04
N ALA A 146 0.61 2.70 -11.11
CA ALA A 146 1.60 2.36 -10.11
C ALA A 146 2.41 3.61 -9.71
N PRO A 147 2.98 3.65 -8.48
CA PRO A 147 3.76 4.79 -8.02
C PRO A 147 5.03 4.98 -8.83
N LEU A 148 5.41 6.24 -9.09
CA LEU A 148 6.67 6.58 -9.77
C LEU A 148 7.90 6.45 -8.85
N THR A 149 7.70 6.18 -7.57
CA THR A 149 8.73 5.98 -6.54
C THR A 149 9.65 7.17 -6.27
N VAL A 150 9.18 8.39 -6.52
CA VAL A 150 9.93 9.61 -6.12
C VAL A 150 10.18 9.56 -4.61
N GLY A 151 11.44 9.72 -4.19
CA GLY A 151 11.85 9.59 -2.77
C GLY A 151 12.38 8.21 -2.40
N ASN A 152 12.26 7.18 -3.26
CA ASN A 152 12.82 5.84 -3.07
C ASN A 152 12.35 5.05 -1.84
N HIS A 153 11.15 5.32 -1.31
CA HIS A 153 10.60 4.53 -0.21
C HIS A 153 10.54 3.05 -0.60
N VAL A 154 10.99 2.15 0.26
CA VAL A 154 11.12 0.71 -0.06
C VAL A 154 9.81 0.08 -0.52
N ASP A 155 8.68 0.38 0.12
CA ASP A 155 7.37 -0.15 -0.27
C ASP A 155 6.89 0.37 -1.62
N HIS A 156 7.18 1.63 -1.95
CA HIS A 156 6.90 2.19 -3.27
C HIS A 156 7.72 1.47 -4.36
N ARG A 157 8.98 1.17 -4.09
CA ARG A 157 9.86 0.44 -5.01
C ARG A 157 9.40 -1.01 -5.20
N LEU A 158 8.97 -1.68 -4.13
CA LEU A 158 8.37 -3.01 -4.20
C LEU A 158 7.09 -2.97 -5.04
N THR A 159 6.22 -1.98 -4.81
CA THR A 159 5.00 -1.80 -5.60
C THR A 159 5.30 -1.55 -7.08
N LEU A 160 6.26 -0.67 -7.42
CA LEU A 160 6.63 -0.44 -8.81
C LEU A 160 7.17 -1.70 -9.48
N SER A 161 7.92 -2.54 -8.75
CA SER A 161 8.49 -3.75 -9.33
C SER A 161 7.43 -4.76 -9.81
N LEU A 162 6.20 -4.69 -9.30
CA LEU A 162 5.10 -5.58 -9.68
C LEU A 162 4.70 -5.44 -11.15
N ILE A 163 4.81 -4.24 -11.73
CA ILE A 163 4.46 -4.02 -13.15
C ILE A 163 5.48 -4.63 -14.11
N HIS A 164 6.60 -5.13 -13.60
CA HIS A 164 7.66 -5.79 -14.40
C HIS A 164 7.64 -7.32 -14.26
N ILE A 165 6.80 -7.84 -13.41
CA ILE A 165 6.61 -9.28 -13.21
C ILE A 165 5.40 -9.78 -13.99
#